data_e4ef6117058bf3cc9248aeb383db2e2d
#
_entry.id   e4ef6117058bf3cc9248aeb383db2e2d
#
_cell.length_a   1.000
_cell.length_b   1.000
_cell.length_c   1.000
_cell.angle_alpha   90.00
_cell.angle_beta   90.00
_cell.angle_gamma   90.00
#
_symmetry.space_group_name_H-M   'P 1'
#
loop_
_entity.id
_entity.type
_entity.pdbx_description
1 polymer ?
#
loop_
_entity_poly.entity_id
_entity_poly.type
_entity_poly.pdbx_seq_one_letter_code
_entity_poly.pdbx_strand_id
1 'polypeptide(L)'
;MLPLSLINQGDNVIIVKVRSKVSEKKHLEDMGFIASESIRVISNHGGDVLVELKGTKLAITTEIAAKIFVNIIYDDINQSDKRIVNK
;
A
#
# COMPACT_ATOMS: atom_id res chain seq x y z
N MET A 1 -3.51 -11.03 2.74
CA MET A 1 -3.51 -9.71 3.40
C MET A 1 -2.27 -9.58 4.25
N LEU A 2 -1.51 -8.52 4.04
CA LEU A 2 -0.24 -8.28 4.74
C LEU A 2 -0.24 -6.87 5.31
N PRO A 3 0.50 -6.65 6.41
CA PRO A 3 0.70 -5.26 6.87
C PRO A 3 1.59 -4.52 5.87
N LEU A 4 1.27 -3.25 5.67
CA LEU A 4 2.01 -2.40 4.73
C LEU A 4 3.51 -2.34 5.06
N SER A 5 3.86 -2.47 6.33
CA SER A 5 5.26 -2.43 6.76
C SER A 5 6.11 -3.57 6.17
N LEU A 6 5.48 -4.64 5.67
CA LEU A 6 6.19 -5.78 5.09
C LEU A 6 6.24 -5.74 3.57
N ILE A 7 5.67 -4.71 2.95
CA ILE A 7 5.61 -4.62 1.49
C ILE A 7 6.94 -4.09 0.95
N ASN A 8 7.38 -4.67 -0.14
CA ASN A 8 8.65 -4.32 -0.77
C ASN A 8 8.56 -3.03 -1.56
N GLN A 9 9.68 -2.33 -1.63
CA GLN A 9 9.82 -1.16 -2.47
C GLN A 9 9.41 -1.49 -3.90
N GLY A 10 8.60 -0.62 -4.48
CA GLY A 10 8.15 -0.77 -5.87
C GLY A 10 6.83 -1.48 -6.04
N ASP A 11 6.35 -2.17 -5.01
CA ASP A 11 5.09 -2.90 -5.12
C ASP A 11 3.90 -1.96 -5.03
N ASN A 12 2.87 -2.30 -5.80
CA ASN A 12 1.57 -1.63 -5.75
C ASN A 12 0.65 -2.51 -4.92
N VAL A 13 -0.11 -1.88 -4.04
CA VAL A 13 -1.01 -2.61 -3.13
C VAL A 13 -2.34 -1.89 -3.05
N ILE A 14 -3.36 -2.64 -2.63
CA ILE A 14 -4.68 -2.09 -2.37
C ILE A 14 -4.97 -2.24 -0.88
N ILE A 15 -5.49 -1.19 -0.27
CA ILE A 15 -5.80 -1.19 1.15
C ILE A 15 -7.05 -2.04 1.40
N VAL A 16 -6.94 -2.98 2.36
CA VAL A 16 -8.06 -3.80 2.76
C VAL A 16 -8.71 -3.21 4.00
N LYS A 17 -7.89 -2.89 5.01
CA LYS A 17 -8.43 -2.31 6.26
C LYS A 17 -7.30 -1.68 7.06
N VAL A 18 -7.68 -0.83 8.00
CA VAL A 18 -6.77 -0.23 8.96
C VAL A 18 -7.18 -0.72 10.35
N ARG A 19 -6.24 -1.27 11.10
CA ARG A 19 -6.49 -1.80 12.44
C ARG A 19 -5.83 -0.89 13.47
N SER A 20 -6.58 0.09 13.95
CA SER A 20 -6.10 0.99 15.00
C SER A 20 -7.30 1.53 15.74
N LYS A 21 -7.04 2.29 16.82
CA LYS A 21 -8.14 2.90 17.56
C LYS A 21 -8.84 3.94 16.67
N VAL A 22 -10.08 4.25 17.05
CA VAL A 22 -10.98 5.05 16.22
C VAL A 22 -10.38 6.39 15.81
N SER A 23 -9.74 7.10 16.75
CA SER A 23 -9.19 8.43 16.45
C SER A 23 -8.04 8.35 15.43
N GLU A 24 -7.16 7.38 15.59
CA GLU A 24 -6.04 7.21 14.66
C GLU A 24 -6.53 6.74 13.30
N LYS A 25 -7.49 5.81 13.29
CA LYS A 25 -8.06 5.31 12.05
C LYS A 25 -8.70 6.44 11.25
N LYS A 26 -9.46 7.30 11.93
CA LYS A 26 -10.09 8.44 11.28
C LYS A 26 -9.04 9.36 10.69
N HIS A 27 -7.96 9.63 11.43
CA HIS A 27 -6.88 10.47 10.93
C HIS A 27 -6.25 9.89 9.65
N LEU A 28 -6.01 8.58 9.66
CA LEU A 28 -5.45 7.91 8.49
C LEU A 28 -6.40 7.94 7.31
N GLU A 29 -7.71 7.77 7.58
CA GLU A 29 -8.72 7.87 6.52
C GLU A 29 -8.77 9.27 5.92
N ASP A 30 -8.65 10.29 6.77
CA ASP A 30 -8.60 11.67 6.31
C ASP A 30 -7.40 11.94 5.42
N MET A 31 -6.31 11.22 5.64
CA MET A 31 -5.11 11.31 4.80
C MET A 31 -5.25 10.50 3.49
N GLY A 32 -6.30 9.71 3.36
CA GLY A 32 -6.54 8.92 2.16
C GLY A 32 -6.32 7.41 2.31
N PHE A 33 -5.94 6.94 3.50
CA PHE A 33 -5.71 5.50 3.72
C PHE A 33 -7.05 4.83 4.01
N ILE A 34 -7.83 4.64 2.96
CA ILE A 34 -9.16 4.02 3.07
C ILE A 34 -9.20 2.72 2.28
N ALA A 35 -10.13 1.84 2.66
CA ALA A 35 -10.31 0.56 1.98
C ALA A 35 -10.56 0.78 0.49
N SER A 36 -10.00 -0.09 -0.32
CA SER A 36 -10.08 -0.08 -1.79
C SER A 36 -9.19 0.96 -2.46
N GLU A 37 -8.49 1.77 -1.69
CA GLU A 37 -7.56 2.72 -2.27
C GLU A 37 -6.25 2.01 -2.62
N SER A 38 -5.67 2.31 -3.78
CA SER A 38 -4.39 1.73 -4.16
C SER A 38 -3.25 2.67 -3.81
N ILE A 39 -2.15 2.09 -3.36
CA ILE A 39 -0.94 2.85 -3.03
C ILE A 39 0.28 2.12 -3.57
N ARG A 40 1.34 2.87 -3.79
CA ARG A 40 2.61 2.32 -4.24
C ARG A 40 3.65 2.57 -3.16
N VAL A 41 4.42 1.53 -2.81
CA VAL A 41 5.50 1.67 -1.84
C VAL A 41 6.74 2.17 -2.60
N ILE A 42 7.17 3.38 -2.29
CA ILE A 42 8.33 4.00 -2.94
C ILE A 42 9.61 3.55 -2.28
N SER A 43 9.64 3.54 -0.95
CA SER A 43 10.79 3.02 -0.22
C SER A 43 10.37 2.46 1.13
N ASN A 44 11.11 1.46 1.57
CA ASN A 44 10.84 0.79 2.84
C ASN A 44 12.15 0.18 3.33
N HIS A 45 12.97 1.00 3.98
CA HIS A 45 14.32 0.62 4.39
C HIS A 45 14.53 0.66 5.90
N GLY A 46 13.51 0.28 6.66
CA GLY A 46 13.59 0.29 8.11
C GLY A 46 13.58 1.73 8.63
N GLY A 47 12.53 2.22 9.08
CA GLY A 47 12.29 3.60 9.46
C GLY A 47 10.96 3.99 8.88
N ASP A 48 10.89 5.15 8.25
CA ASP A 48 9.64 5.55 7.63
C ASP A 48 9.42 4.80 6.32
N VAL A 49 8.16 4.51 6.05
CA VAL A 49 7.73 3.93 4.77
C VAL A 49 7.22 5.07 3.90
N LEU A 50 7.84 5.27 2.76
CA LEU A 50 7.42 6.30 1.83
C LEU A 50 6.47 5.68 0.81
N VAL A 51 5.28 6.24 0.70
CA VAL A 51 4.25 5.72 -0.20
C VAL A 51 3.73 6.84 -1.10
N GLU A 52 3.18 6.43 -2.23
CA GLU A 52 2.51 7.35 -3.13
C GLU A 52 1.02 6.99 -3.16
N LEU A 53 0.19 7.99 -2.86
CA LEU A 53 -1.25 7.85 -2.74
C LEU A 53 -1.89 9.00 -3.52
N LYS A 54 -2.61 8.65 -4.59
CA LYS A 54 -3.29 9.65 -5.43
C LYS A 54 -2.34 10.76 -5.91
N GLY A 55 -1.14 10.35 -6.31
CA GLY A 55 -0.15 11.29 -6.82
C GLY A 55 0.60 12.08 -5.76
N THR A 56 0.30 11.86 -4.49
CA THR A 56 0.96 12.54 -3.38
C THR A 56 1.87 11.56 -2.66
N LYS A 57 3.09 11.98 -2.37
CA LYS A 57 4.05 11.16 -1.62
C LYS A 57 3.93 11.47 -0.14
N LEU A 58 3.82 10.42 0.66
CA LEU A 58 3.64 10.53 2.10
C LEU A 58 4.62 9.61 2.80
N ALA A 59 5.18 10.06 3.91
CA ALA A 59 6.03 9.23 4.76
C ALA A 59 5.23 8.87 6.01
N ILE A 60 5.16 7.59 6.32
CA ILE A 60 4.51 7.12 7.54
C ILE A 60 5.49 6.26 8.31
N THR A 61 5.32 6.21 9.63
CA THR A 61 6.21 5.40 10.46
C THR A 61 5.94 3.92 10.23
N THR A 62 6.94 3.10 10.53
CA THR A 62 6.78 1.65 10.45
C THR A 62 5.64 1.18 11.37
N GLU A 63 5.48 1.81 12.52
CA GLU A 63 4.40 1.48 13.45
C GLU A 63 3.02 1.67 12.82
N ILE A 64 2.84 2.80 12.13
CA ILE A 64 1.58 3.08 11.46
C ILE A 64 1.39 2.13 10.27
N ALA A 65 2.45 1.91 9.50
CA ALA A 65 2.39 1.00 8.36
C ALA A 65 1.99 -0.42 8.79
N ALA A 66 2.39 -0.83 10.00
CA ALA A 66 2.05 -2.15 10.53
C ALA A 66 0.55 -2.29 10.82
N LYS A 67 -0.17 -1.18 10.88
CA LYS A 67 -1.62 -1.18 11.17
C LYS A 67 -2.48 -1.12 9.91
N ILE A 68 -1.85 -0.89 8.77
CA ILE A 68 -2.55 -0.81 7.47
C ILE A 68 -2.36 -2.14 6.76
N PHE A 69 -3.46 -2.85 6.52
CA PHE A 69 -3.42 -4.17 5.88
C PHE A 69 -3.81 -4.06 4.43
N VAL A 70 -3.01 -4.68 3.57
CA VAL A 70 -3.09 -4.52 2.12
C VAL A 70 -2.98 -5.86 1.41
N ASN A 71 -3.44 -5.89 0.16
CA ASN A 71 -3.17 -7.00 -0.76
C ASN A 71 -2.29 -6.46 -1.87
N ILE A 72 -1.32 -7.27 -2.31
CA ILE A 72 -0.43 -6.90 -3.40
C ILE A 72 -1.21 -6.99 -4.72
N ILE A 73 -1.07 -5.98 -5.55
CA ILE A 73 -1.62 -5.98 -6.89
C ILE A 73 -0.56 -6.54 -7.83
N TYR A 74 -0.85 -7.68 -8.52
CA TYR A 74 0.05 -8.26 -9.51
C TYR A 74 -0.37 -7.80 -10.89
N ASP A 75 0.48 -7.14 -11.57
CA ASP A 75 0.19 -6.69 -12.93
C ASP A 75 0.26 -7.87 -13.88
N ASP A 76 0.03 -8.16 -14.31
CA ASP A 76 0.20 -9.04 -15.15
C ASP A 76 -0.04 -9.39 -16.03
N ILE A 77 -0.01 -9.22 -15.75
CA ILE A 77 0.03 -9.47 -16.24
C ILE A 77 0.00 -9.63 -17.08
N ASN A 78 -0.11 -9.33 -16.87
CA ASN A 78 0.08 -9.37 -17.34
C ASN A 78 0.10 -9.52 -17.98
N GLN A 79 -0.14 -9.28 -18.11
CA GLN A 79 0.19 -9.33 -18.48
C GLN A 79 0.41 -9.75 -19.16
N SER A 80 0.23 -9.72 -19.43
CA SER A 80 0.68 -10.08 -19.91
C SER A 80 0.70 -10.69 -20.58
N ASP A 81 0.46 -10.60 -20.75
CA ASP A 81 0.72 -11.09 -21.17
C ASP A 81 0.56 -11.54 -21.76
N LYS A 82 0.24 -11.30 -21.94
CA LYS A 82 0.40 -11.53 -22.29
C LYS A 82 0.47 -11.95 -22.92
N ARG A 83 0.22 -11.80 -23.06
CA ARG A 83 0.62 -12.10 -23.48
C ARG A 83 0.79 -12.76 -24.06
N ILE A 84 0.54 -12.73 -23.93
CA ILE A 84 0.96 -13.26 -24.29
C ILE A 84 1.07 -13.90 -24.90
N VAL A 85 0.73 -13.79 -24.88
CA VAL A 85 1.08 -14.30 -25.21
C VAL A 85 1.24 -14.84 -25.98
N ASN A 86 1.01 -14.71 -26.09
CA ASN A 86 1.37 -15.08 -26.60
C ASN A 86 1.53 -15.39 -27.21
N LYS A 87 1.27 -15.23 -27.33
CA LYS A 87 1.61 -15.30 -27.69
C LYS A 87 1.82 -15.60 -28.13
#